data_cc9ec9633ac704e0a283f0238cd0658d
#
_entry.id   cc9ec9633ac704e0a283f0238cd0658d
#
_cell.length_a   1.000
_cell.length_b   1.000
_cell.length_c   1.000
_cell.angle_alpha   90.00
_cell.angle_beta   90.00
_cell.angle_gamma   90.00
#
_symmetry.space_group_name_H-M   'P 1'
#
loop_
_entity.id
_entity.type
_entity.pdbx_description
1 polymer ?
#
loop_
_entity_poly.entity_id
_entity_poly.type
_entity_poly.pdbx_seq_one_letter_code
_entity_poly.pdbx_strand_id
1 'polypeptide(L)'
;MDDIDQAIRLILGTPQGSDPHRPEFGSKLYLYLDMPIDRATPHVVRESVDAIRRWEPRCEVVRVIPSITESRETIRVQWRLADGVIRETEVPR
;
A
#
# COMPACT_ATOMS: atom_id res chain seq x y z
N MET A 1 10.17 -1.00 14.83
CA MET A 1 9.47 -0.84 13.54
C MET A 1 9.74 0.55 13.01
N ASP A 2 10.09 0.66 11.76
CA ASP A 2 10.43 1.90 11.09
C ASP A 2 9.18 2.80 10.96
N ASP A 3 9.35 4.12 11.09
CA ASP A 3 8.27 5.10 10.89
C ASP A 3 7.63 4.97 9.51
N ILE A 4 8.44 4.76 8.48
CA ILE A 4 7.94 4.64 7.12
C ILE A 4 7.18 3.34 6.93
N ASP A 5 7.66 2.26 7.53
CA ASP A 5 6.96 0.98 7.52
C ASP A 5 5.56 1.12 8.13
N GLN A 6 5.46 1.78 9.29
CA GLN A 6 4.16 2.04 9.93
C GLN A 6 3.28 2.95 9.08
N ALA A 7 3.87 3.98 8.48
CA ALA A 7 3.13 4.91 7.63
C ALA A 7 2.53 4.20 6.42
N ILE A 8 3.28 3.33 5.76
CA ILE A 8 2.79 2.56 4.62
C ILE A 8 1.64 1.64 5.05
N ARG A 9 1.78 0.95 6.18
CA ARG A 9 0.73 0.08 6.72
C ARG A 9 -0.54 0.88 7.00
N LEU A 10 -0.41 2.05 7.59
CA LEU A 10 -1.54 2.91 7.90
C LEU A 10 -2.22 3.44 6.64
N ILE A 11 -1.43 3.91 5.67
CA ILE A 11 -1.96 4.45 4.42
C ILE A 11 -2.75 3.40 3.65
N LEU A 12 -2.18 2.21 3.47
CA LEU A 12 -2.82 1.16 2.69
C LEU A 12 -3.96 0.49 3.47
N GLY A 13 -3.88 0.46 4.80
CA GLY A 13 -4.90 -0.14 5.65
C GLY A 13 -6.08 0.78 5.95
N THR A 14 -6.02 2.06 5.60
CA THR A 14 -7.09 3.01 5.87
C THR A 14 -7.89 3.26 4.61
N PRO A 15 -9.16 2.84 4.54
CA PRO A 15 -10.01 3.17 3.39
C PRO A 15 -10.22 4.69 3.29
N GLN A 16 -10.06 5.23 2.11
CA GLN A 16 -10.29 6.64 1.87
C GLN A 16 -11.74 7.00 2.23
N GLY A 17 -11.92 8.08 2.97
CA GLY A 17 -13.24 8.50 3.44
C GLY A 17 -13.61 8.01 4.84
N SER A 18 -12.82 7.11 5.43
CA SER A 18 -13.12 6.56 6.76
C SER A 18 -12.72 7.47 7.91
N ASP A 19 -11.80 8.41 7.68
CA ASP A 19 -11.37 9.37 8.70
C ASP A 19 -12.12 10.68 8.50
N PRO A 20 -13.03 11.06 9.43
CA PRO A 20 -13.81 12.30 9.28
C PRO A 20 -12.96 13.57 9.33
N HIS A 21 -11.77 13.52 9.96
CA HIS A 21 -10.87 14.67 10.04
C HIS A 21 -9.96 14.79 8.81
N ARG A 22 -9.74 13.69 8.11
CA ARG A 22 -8.92 13.64 6.90
C ARG A 22 -9.59 12.72 5.89
N PRO A 23 -10.69 13.17 5.26
CA PRO A 23 -11.48 12.30 4.39
C PRO A 23 -10.72 11.79 3.16
N GLU A 24 -9.67 12.48 2.74
CA GLU A 24 -8.86 12.07 1.59
C GLU A 24 -7.71 11.14 1.96
N PHE A 25 -7.47 10.95 3.26
CA PHE A 25 -6.37 10.09 3.72
C PHE A 25 -6.69 8.61 3.47
N GLY A 26 -5.66 7.87 3.08
CA GLY A 26 -5.75 6.44 2.87
C GLY A 26 -5.69 6.05 1.41
N SER A 27 -6.23 4.89 1.10
CA SER A 27 -6.19 4.31 -0.23
C SER A 27 -7.57 3.86 -0.70
N LYS A 28 -7.70 3.62 -1.99
CA LYS A 28 -8.93 3.10 -2.59
C LYS A 28 -8.87 1.60 -2.82
N LEU A 29 -8.02 0.89 -2.09
CA LEU A 29 -7.88 -0.57 -2.23
C LEU A 29 -9.19 -1.30 -1.96
N TYR A 30 -10.05 -0.74 -1.09
CA TYR A 30 -11.34 -1.33 -0.76
C TYR A 30 -12.25 -1.54 -1.99
N LEU A 31 -12.04 -0.78 -3.06
CA LEU A 31 -12.82 -0.93 -4.29
C LEU A 31 -12.55 -2.25 -5.01
N TYR A 32 -11.43 -2.89 -4.72
CA TYR A 32 -10.97 -4.06 -5.46
C TYR A 32 -10.90 -5.33 -4.61
N LEU A 33 -11.45 -5.29 -3.39
CA LEU A 33 -11.40 -6.43 -2.46
C LEU A 33 -12.15 -7.66 -2.96
N ASP A 34 -13.23 -7.44 -3.71
CA ASP A 34 -14.06 -8.53 -4.22
C ASP A 34 -13.61 -9.04 -5.60
N MET A 35 -12.60 -8.42 -6.19
CA MET A 35 -12.10 -8.85 -7.49
C MET A 35 -11.09 -9.99 -7.34
N PRO A 36 -11.08 -10.95 -8.28
CA PRO A 36 -10.01 -11.95 -8.33
C PRO A 36 -8.64 -11.27 -8.40
N ILE A 37 -7.64 -11.85 -7.73
CA ILE A 37 -6.34 -11.20 -7.58
C ILE A 37 -5.68 -10.89 -8.91
N ASP A 38 -5.83 -11.75 -9.92
CA ASP A 38 -5.25 -11.53 -11.24
C ASP A 38 -5.81 -10.29 -11.93
N ARG A 39 -7.09 -10.00 -11.71
CA ARG A 39 -7.74 -8.78 -12.24
C ARG A 39 -7.48 -7.57 -11.37
N ALA A 40 -7.41 -7.78 -10.07
CA ALA A 40 -7.20 -6.69 -9.11
C ALA A 40 -5.77 -6.16 -9.15
N THR A 41 -4.79 -6.98 -9.49
CA THR A 41 -3.36 -6.65 -9.38
C THR A 41 -2.99 -5.30 -10.00
N PRO A 42 -3.33 -4.98 -11.26
CA PRO A 42 -2.94 -3.67 -11.81
C PRO A 42 -3.57 -2.50 -11.06
N HIS A 43 -4.80 -2.66 -10.57
CA HIS A 43 -5.48 -1.63 -9.79
C HIS A 43 -4.83 -1.47 -8.41
N VAL A 44 -4.54 -2.58 -7.75
CA VAL A 44 -3.90 -2.58 -6.43
C VAL A 44 -2.52 -1.92 -6.51
N VAL A 45 -1.74 -2.24 -7.52
CA VAL A 45 -0.43 -1.63 -7.72
C VAL A 45 -0.56 -0.12 -7.89
N ARG A 46 -1.44 0.32 -8.78
CA ARG A 46 -1.64 1.74 -9.05
C ARG A 46 -2.12 2.49 -7.82
N GLU A 47 -3.14 1.98 -7.14
CA GLU A 47 -3.70 2.64 -5.96
C GLU A 47 -2.68 2.71 -4.82
N SER A 48 -1.89 1.65 -4.64
CA SER A 48 -0.85 1.62 -3.61
C SER A 48 0.25 2.64 -3.88
N VAL A 49 0.73 2.71 -5.11
CA VAL A 49 1.77 3.67 -5.50
C VAL A 49 1.28 5.11 -5.32
N ASP A 50 0.08 5.40 -5.80
CA ASP A 50 -0.49 6.74 -5.73
C ASP A 50 -0.71 7.19 -4.29
N ALA A 51 -1.24 6.30 -3.45
CA ALA A 51 -1.49 6.61 -2.04
C ALA A 51 -0.20 6.86 -1.28
N ILE A 52 0.81 6.03 -1.49
CA ILE A 52 2.09 6.20 -0.81
C ILE A 52 2.79 7.48 -1.27
N ARG A 53 2.79 7.77 -2.56
CA ARG A 53 3.36 9.02 -3.08
C ARG A 53 2.70 10.25 -2.48
N ARG A 54 1.40 10.19 -2.30
CA ARG A 54 0.64 11.32 -1.76
C ARG A 54 0.89 11.54 -0.28
N TRP A 55 0.91 10.46 0.50
CA TRP A 55 0.90 10.56 1.96
C TRP A 55 2.24 10.27 2.62
N GLU A 56 3.18 9.64 1.91
CA GLU A 56 4.52 9.37 2.42
C GLU A 56 5.58 9.65 1.35
N PRO A 57 5.83 10.94 1.02
CA PRO A 57 6.79 11.30 -0.03
C PRO A 57 8.27 11.09 0.36
N ARG A 58 8.54 10.76 1.63
CA ARG A 58 9.91 10.51 2.09
C ARG A 58 10.53 9.25 1.50
N CYS A 59 9.70 8.33 1.02
CA CYS A 59 10.19 7.12 0.40
C CYS A 59 9.83 7.07 -1.08
N GLU A 60 10.62 6.31 -1.84
CA GLU A 60 10.33 6.01 -3.23
C GLU A 60 9.84 4.57 -3.32
N VAL A 61 8.68 4.35 -3.93
CA VAL A 61 8.16 3.01 -4.15
C VAL A 61 8.92 2.40 -5.32
N VAL A 62 9.58 1.27 -5.06
CA VAL A 62 10.32 0.53 -6.08
C VAL A 62 9.40 -0.45 -6.79
N ARG A 63 8.60 -1.19 -6.01
CA ARG A 63 7.73 -2.23 -6.56
C ARG A 63 6.62 -2.56 -5.59
N VAL A 64 5.44 -2.89 -6.11
CA VAL A 64 4.31 -3.38 -5.33
C VAL A 64 3.95 -4.76 -5.87
N ILE A 65 3.89 -5.75 -4.98
CA ILE A 65 3.65 -7.14 -5.36
C ILE A 65 2.46 -7.68 -4.57
N PRO A 66 1.25 -7.68 -5.14
CA PRO A 66 0.12 -8.38 -4.54
C PRO A 66 0.33 -9.88 -4.67
N SER A 67 0.01 -10.63 -3.62
CA SER A 67 0.16 -12.08 -3.65
C SER A 67 -0.85 -12.76 -2.73
N ILE A 68 -1.05 -14.06 -2.96
CA ILE A 68 -1.85 -14.91 -2.07
C ILE A 68 -0.91 -15.94 -1.47
N THR A 69 -0.88 -16.02 -0.15
CA THR A 69 -0.09 -16.99 0.59
C THR A 69 -0.99 -17.63 1.65
N GLU A 70 -1.11 -18.96 1.64
CA GLU A 70 -1.91 -19.69 2.62
C GLU A 70 -3.34 -19.15 2.76
N SER A 71 -3.98 -18.86 1.64
CA SER A 71 -5.33 -18.30 1.57
C SER A 71 -5.43 -16.87 2.09
N ARG A 72 -4.31 -16.21 2.34
CA ARG A 72 -4.27 -14.80 2.71
C ARG A 72 -3.78 -13.97 1.53
N GLU A 73 -4.47 -12.89 1.27
CA GLU A 73 -4.01 -11.89 0.32
C GLU A 73 -3.14 -10.87 1.04
N THR A 74 -1.94 -10.63 0.50
CA THR A 74 -1.01 -9.66 1.03
C THR A 74 -0.48 -8.77 -0.08
N ILE A 75 -0.03 -7.58 0.31
CA ILE A 75 0.62 -6.64 -0.59
C ILE A 75 2.01 -6.40 -0.03
N ARG A 76 3.03 -6.74 -0.81
CA ARG A 76 4.41 -6.44 -0.45
C ARG A 76 4.85 -5.19 -1.18
N VAL A 77 5.30 -4.20 -0.43
CA VAL A 77 5.78 -2.93 -0.96
C VAL A 77 7.28 -2.86 -0.77
N GLN A 78 8.00 -2.78 -1.87
CA GLN A 78 9.44 -2.54 -1.84
C GLN A 78 9.66 -1.04 -2.03
N TRP A 79 10.37 -0.44 -1.11
CA TRP A 79 10.61 1.00 -1.10
C TRP A 79 12.03 1.30 -0.66
N ARG A 80 12.47 2.52 -0.95
CA ARG A 80 13.80 2.97 -0.56
C ARG A 80 13.79 4.43 -0.16
N LEU A 81 14.76 4.79 0.65
CA LEU A 81 15.07 6.17 1.01
C LEU A 81 16.23 6.69 0.15
N ALA A 82 16.69 7.91 0.47
CA ALA A 82 17.80 8.52 -0.24
C ALA A 82 19.12 7.73 -0.14
N ASP A 83 19.25 6.83 0.85
CA ASP A 83 20.40 5.95 1.02
C ASP A 83 20.48 4.84 -0.04
N GLY A 84 19.40 4.65 -0.82
CA GLY A 84 19.35 3.63 -1.87
C GLY A 84 19.13 2.21 -1.38
N VAL A 85 19.00 1.99 -0.08
CA VAL A 85 18.77 0.66 0.48
C VAL A 85 17.31 0.29 0.29
N ILE A 86 17.04 -0.85 -0.37
CA ILE A 86 15.69 -1.34 -0.59
C ILE A 86 15.19 -2.05 0.67
N ARG A 87 13.99 -1.66 1.09
CA ARG A 87 13.30 -2.24 2.24
C ARG A 87 11.95 -2.78 1.78
N GLU A 88 11.35 -3.61 2.60
CA GLU A 88 10.06 -4.22 2.25
C GLU A 88 9.09 -4.11 3.42
N THR A 89 7.85 -3.75 3.09
CA THR A 89 6.74 -3.74 4.02
C THR A 89 5.65 -4.65 3.49
N GLU A 90 5.14 -5.54 4.33
CA GLU A 90 4.05 -6.44 3.97
C GLU A 90 2.77 -5.97 4.65
N VAL A 91 1.73 -5.79 3.85
CA VAL A 91 0.43 -5.29 4.32
C VAL A 91 -0.64 -6.33 4.00
N PRO A 92 -1.47 -6.76 4.95
CA PRO A 92 -2.64 -7.59 4.66
C PRO A 92 -3.61 -6.83 3.76
N ARG A 93 -4.14 -7.52 2.78
CA ARG A 93 -5.14 -6.93 1.89
C ARG A 93 -6.56 -7.04 2.45
#